data_0c6fcacdfe6f40ae996d02708bfce988
#
_entry.id   0c6fcacdfe6f40ae996d02708bfce988
#
_cell.length_a   1.000
_cell.length_b   1.000
_cell.length_c   1.000
_cell.angle_alpha   90.00
_cell.angle_beta   90.00
_cell.angle_gamma   90.00
#
_symmetry.space_group_name_H-M   'P 1'
#
loop_
_entity.id
_entity.type
_entity.pdbx_description
1 polymer ?
#
loop_
_entity_poly.entity_id
_entity_poly.type
_entity_poly.pdbx_seq_one_letter_code
_entity_poly.pdbx_strand_id
1 'polypeptide(L)'
;MKKIIVLCCALLTFYASNSILANQIKDTVISVQGNCKSCKKTIEAAVKSIDGIQKASWSTSTKKLSISFDQSIMSLQKIKDKIAASGYDTDDVKATEESYNSLHSCCKYQRKP
;
A
#
# COMPACT_ATOMS: atom_id res chain seq x y z
N MET A 1 40.34 -2.21 40.46
CA MET A 1 40.04 -3.23 39.44
C MET A 1 38.57 -3.66 39.37
N LYS A 2 37.79 -3.57 40.41
CA LYS A 2 36.36 -3.95 40.37
C LYS A 2 35.45 -2.91 39.74
N LYS A 3 35.90 -1.68 39.50
CA LYS A 3 35.08 -0.59 38.93
C LYS A 3 35.05 -0.54 37.38
N ILE A 4 35.94 -1.25 36.71
CA ILE A 4 36.06 -1.24 35.27
C ILE A 4 35.14 -2.27 34.61
N ILE A 5 34.73 -3.31 35.32
CA ILE A 5 33.90 -4.39 34.79
C ILE A 5 32.42 -3.96 34.70
N VAL A 6 31.98 -3.02 35.53
CA VAL A 6 30.59 -2.54 35.54
C VAL A 6 30.32 -1.57 34.39
N LEU A 7 31.35 -0.92 33.86
CA LEU A 7 31.19 0.02 32.73
C LEU A 7 31.02 -0.67 31.39
N CYS A 8 31.51 -1.90 31.21
CA CYS A 8 31.36 -2.64 29.96
C CYS A 8 29.98 -3.24 29.72
N CYS A 9 29.25 -3.55 30.81
CA CYS A 9 27.91 -4.12 30.70
C CYS A 9 26.83 -3.09 30.30
N ALA A 10 27.04 -1.81 30.59
CA ALA A 10 26.10 -0.74 30.26
C ALA A 10 26.14 -0.34 28.79
N LEU A 11 27.22 -0.64 28.07
CA LEU A 11 27.39 -0.29 26.67
C LEU A 11 26.80 -1.33 25.71
N LEU A 12 26.52 -2.53 26.17
CA LEU A 12 25.99 -3.63 25.35
C LEU A 12 24.47 -3.60 25.19
N THR A 13 23.77 -2.81 25.97
CA THR A 13 22.31 -2.74 25.93
C THR A 13 21.76 -1.72 24.92
N PHE A 14 22.62 -0.91 24.30
CA PHE A 14 22.18 0.16 23.40
C PHE A 14 22.03 -0.28 21.94
N TYR A 15 22.52 -1.45 21.57
CA TYR A 15 22.50 -1.91 20.18
C TYR A 15 21.25 -2.68 19.76
N ALA A 16 20.37 -3.02 20.70
CA ALA A 16 19.21 -3.88 20.41
C ALA A 16 17.98 -3.13 19.87
N SER A 17 17.96 -1.77 19.91
CA SER A 17 16.75 -1.01 19.60
C SER A 17 16.64 -0.51 18.15
N ASN A 18 17.68 -0.68 17.31
CA ASN A 18 17.68 -0.15 15.93
C ASN A 18 17.28 -1.15 14.86
N SER A 19 17.07 -2.42 15.17
CA SER A 19 16.75 -3.46 14.16
C SER A 19 15.26 -3.62 13.90
N ILE A 20 14.37 -2.96 14.67
CA ILE A 20 12.91 -3.17 14.59
C ILE A 20 12.27 -2.33 13.47
N LEU A 21 12.87 -1.19 13.07
CA LEU A 21 12.30 -0.27 12.10
C LEU A 21 12.40 -0.74 10.64
N ALA A 22 13.33 -1.64 10.31
CA ALA A 22 13.56 -2.11 8.95
C ALA A 22 12.49 -3.10 8.44
N ASN A 23 11.67 -3.70 9.34
CA ASN A 23 10.70 -4.74 9.03
C ASN A 23 9.26 -4.23 8.87
N GLN A 24 9.05 -2.91 8.83
CA GLN A 24 7.72 -2.33 8.71
C GLN A 24 7.23 -2.20 7.26
N ILE A 25 8.12 -2.29 6.30
CA ILE A 25 7.75 -2.22 4.88
C ILE A 25 7.28 -3.59 4.42
N LYS A 26 6.07 -3.62 3.85
CA LYS A 26 5.47 -4.82 3.28
C LYS A 26 5.28 -4.66 1.77
N ASP A 27 5.71 -5.66 1.03
CA ASP A 27 5.43 -5.79 -0.40
C ASP A 27 4.24 -6.74 -0.57
N THR A 28 3.26 -6.35 -1.36
CA THR A 28 2.10 -7.17 -1.64
C THR A 28 1.55 -6.89 -3.04
N VAL A 29 0.75 -7.81 -3.55
CA VAL A 29 0.07 -7.70 -4.84
C VAL A 29 -1.42 -7.93 -4.62
N ILE A 30 -2.25 -7.04 -5.12
CA ILE A 30 -3.71 -7.15 -5.04
C ILE A 30 -4.32 -6.98 -6.43
N SER A 31 -5.53 -7.52 -6.62
CA SER A 31 -6.29 -7.31 -7.85
C SER A 31 -7.04 -5.98 -7.79
N VAL A 32 -6.91 -5.18 -8.83
CA VAL A 32 -7.65 -3.91 -8.99
C VAL A 32 -8.20 -3.86 -10.40
N GLN A 33 -9.50 -3.71 -10.55
CA GLN A 33 -10.16 -3.66 -11.84
C GLN A 33 -9.94 -2.30 -12.52
N GLY A 34 -9.68 -2.32 -13.80
CA GLY A 34 -9.46 -1.15 -14.63
C GLY A 34 -9.30 -1.55 -16.08
N ASN A 35 -9.22 -0.59 -17.00
CA ASN A 35 -9.19 -0.88 -18.44
C ASN A 35 -7.85 -0.58 -19.12
N CYS A 36 -7.35 0.64 -18.97
CA CYS A 36 -6.35 1.18 -19.88
C CYS A 36 -5.29 2.00 -19.17
N LYS A 37 -4.40 2.62 -19.93
CA LYS A 37 -3.31 3.47 -19.38
C LYS A 37 -3.83 4.64 -18.56
N SER A 38 -4.99 5.19 -18.88
CA SER A 38 -5.62 6.25 -18.08
C SER A 38 -6.01 5.74 -16.69
N CYS A 39 -6.54 4.52 -16.61
CA CYS A 39 -6.82 3.85 -15.34
C CYS A 39 -5.55 3.62 -14.53
N LYS A 40 -4.47 3.17 -15.21
CA LYS A 40 -3.17 2.99 -14.56
C LYS A 40 -2.71 4.26 -13.86
N LYS A 41 -2.75 5.39 -14.53
CA LYS A 41 -2.35 6.68 -13.95
C LYS A 41 -3.23 7.05 -12.76
N THR A 42 -4.52 6.88 -12.87
CA THR A 42 -5.48 7.23 -11.83
C THR A 42 -5.33 6.32 -10.61
N ILE A 43 -5.22 5.02 -10.82
CA ILE A 43 -5.04 4.04 -9.75
C ILE A 43 -3.73 4.31 -9.00
N GLU A 44 -2.63 4.45 -9.74
CA GLU A 44 -1.32 4.70 -9.14
C GLU A 44 -1.27 6.03 -8.39
N ALA A 45 -1.86 7.08 -8.95
CA ALA A 45 -1.93 8.39 -8.30
C ALA A 45 -2.74 8.34 -7.00
N ALA A 46 -3.88 7.65 -7.02
CA ALA A 46 -4.72 7.48 -5.83
C ALA A 46 -3.96 6.75 -4.72
N VAL A 47 -3.25 5.67 -5.06
CA VAL A 47 -2.48 4.89 -4.09
C VAL A 47 -1.27 5.69 -3.58
N LYS A 48 -0.54 6.33 -4.45
CA LYS A 48 0.66 7.11 -4.08
C LYS A 48 0.34 8.31 -3.18
N SER A 49 -0.90 8.79 -3.20
CA SER A 49 -1.35 9.87 -2.31
C SER A 49 -1.58 9.41 -0.86
N ILE A 50 -1.60 8.11 -0.61
CA ILE A 50 -1.83 7.54 0.71
C ILE A 50 -0.54 7.57 1.52
N ASP A 51 -0.63 8.02 2.78
CA ASP A 51 0.53 8.03 3.68
C ASP A 51 1.09 6.61 3.88
N GLY A 52 2.40 6.49 3.87
CA GLY A 52 3.08 5.21 4.09
C GLY A 52 3.32 4.40 2.83
N ILE A 53 2.83 4.83 1.68
CA ILE A 53 3.09 4.14 0.40
C ILE A 53 4.48 4.49 -0.11
N GLN A 54 5.29 3.45 -0.34
CA GLN A 54 6.64 3.57 -0.91
C GLN A 54 6.63 3.41 -2.42
N LYS A 55 5.87 2.42 -2.92
CA LYS A 55 5.76 2.10 -4.34
C LYS A 55 4.35 1.64 -4.68
N ALA A 56 3.90 1.96 -5.89
CA ALA A 56 2.65 1.46 -6.44
C ALA A 56 2.79 1.34 -7.95
N SER A 57 2.52 0.16 -8.50
CA SER A 57 2.57 -0.10 -9.93
C SER A 57 1.43 -1.04 -10.31
N TRP A 58 0.58 -0.59 -11.23
CA TRP A 58 -0.55 -1.37 -11.71
C TRP A 58 -0.31 -1.85 -13.15
N SER A 59 -0.65 -3.10 -13.42
CA SER A 59 -0.51 -3.71 -14.74
C SER A 59 -1.85 -3.71 -15.48
N THR A 60 -1.88 -3.13 -16.67
CA THR A 60 -3.09 -3.14 -17.52
C THR A 60 -3.43 -4.53 -18.02
N SER A 61 -2.43 -5.39 -18.22
CA SER A 61 -2.64 -6.76 -18.73
C SER A 61 -3.11 -7.73 -17.66
N THR A 62 -2.51 -7.69 -16.46
CA THR A 62 -2.85 -8.63 -15.39
C THR A 62 -3.90 -8.11 -14.43
N LYS A 63 -4.16 -6.79 -14.43
CA LYS A 63 -5.03 -6.12 -13.46
C LYS A 63 -4.52 -6.26 -12.03
N LYS A 64 -3.21 -6.38 -11.86
CA LYS A 64 -2.55 -6.52 -10.57
C LYS A 64 -1.84 -5.23 -10.18
N LEU A 65 -2.00 -4.84 -8.93
CA LEU A 65 -1.33 -3.71 -8.33
C LEU A 65 -0.28 -4.21 -7.35
N SER A 66 0.99 -3.89 -7.63
CA SER A 66 2.10 -4.16 -6.72
C SER A 66 2.31 -2.95 -5.83
N ILE A 67 2.31 -3.15 -4.53
CA ILE A 67 2.41 -2.08 -3.53
C ILE A 67 3.51 -2.41 -2.54
N SER A 68 4.30 -1.40 -2.17
CA SER A 68 5.16 -1.43 -0.99
C SER A 68 4.69 -0.34 -0.04
N PHE A 69 4.41 -0.70 1.21
CA PHE A 69 3.87 0.26 2.19
C PHE A 69 4.40 0.00 3.60
N ASP A 70 4.39 1.04 4.40
CA ASP A 70 4.78 1.00 5.81
C ASP A 70 3.60 0.55 6.67
N GLN A 71 3.69 -0.67 7.22
CA GLN A 71 2.65 -1.28 8.05
C GLN A 71 2.44 -0.55 9.38
N SER A 72 3.41 0.22 9.84
CA SER A 72 3.26 1.00 11.07
C SER A 72 2.34 2.21 10.88
N ILE A 73 2.17 2.67 9.64
CA ILE A 73 1.38 3.86 9.29
C ILE A 73 0.05 3.47 8.64
N MET A 74 0.05 2.42 7.82
CA MET A 74 -1.08 2.09 6.95
C MET A 74 -1.38 0.59 6.98
N SER A 75 -2.64 0.23 6.80
CA SER A 75 -3.06 -1.16 6.65
C SER A 75 -3.48 -1.45 5.21
N LEU A 76 -3.37 -2.70 4.79
CA LEU A 76 -3.81 -3.13 3.46
C LEU A 76 -5.31 -2.87 3.27
N GLN A 77 -6.11 -3.07 4.31
CA GLN A 77 -7.56 -2.81 4.24
C GLN A 77 -7.85 -1.35 3.94
N LYS A 78 -7.16 -0.42 4.59
CA LYS A 78 -7.33 1.02 4.33
C LYS A 78 -6.90 1.40 2.92
N ILE A 79 -5.86 0.78 2.39
CA ILE A 79 -5.41 0.99 1.00
C ILE A 79 -6.53 0.56 0.04
N LYS A 80 -7.10 -0.62 0.24
CA LYS A 80 -8.21 -1.13 -0.58
C LYS A 80 -9.44 -0.23 -0.49
N ASP A 81 -9.77 0.26 0.70
CA ASP A 81 -10.90 1.18 0.89
C ASP A 81 -10.71 2.47 0.11
N LYS A 82 -9.50 3.01 0.07
CA LYS A 82 -9.19 4.23 -0.67
C LYS A 82 -9.22 4.00 -2.19
N ILE A 83 -8.78 2.84 -2.66
CA ILE A 83 -8.87 2.46 -4.07
C ILE A 83 -10.35 2.37 -4.48
N ALA A 84 -11.16 1.72 -3.69
CA ALA A 84 -12.60 1.60 -3.93
C ALA A 84 -13.28 2.97 -3.92
N ALA A 85 -12.91 3.86 -3.00
CA ALA A 85 -13.43 5.23 -2.94
C ALA A 85 -13.07 6.03 -4.20
N SER A 86 -12.01 5.65 -4.89
CA SER A 86 -11.61 6.26 -6.17
C SER A 86 -12.37 5.68 -7.38
N GLY A 87 -13.21 4.69 -7.18
CA GLY A 87 -14.06 4.10 -8.22
C GLY A 87 -13.61 2.74 -8.74
N TYR A 88 -12.58 2.13 -8.17
CA TYR A 88 -12.01 0.87 -8.66
C TYR A 88 -12.25 -0.27 -7.69
N ASP A 89 -12.86 -1.36 -8.17
CA ASP A 89 -13.05 -2.57 -7.38
C ASP A 89 -11.72 -3.27 -7.12
N THR A 90 -11.51 -3.70 -5.90
CA THR A 90 -10.41 -4.61 -5.54
C THR A 90 -10.95 -6.04 -5.44
N ASP A 91 -10.09 -6.98 -5.03
CA ASP A 91 -10.48 -8.38 -4.89
C ASP A 91 -11.59 -8.61 -3.85
N ASP A 92 -11.61 -7.82 -2.78
CA ASP A 92 -12.58 -7.99 -1.67
C ASP A 92 -13.31 -6.70 -1.26
N VAL A 93 -12.99 -5.56 -1.87
CA VAL A 93 -13.66 -4.27 -1.59
C VAL A 93 -14.16 -3.69 -2.91
N LYS A 94 -15.46 -3.45 -2.99
CA LYS A 94 -16.07 -2.88 -4.19
C LYS A 94 -16.28 -1.38 -4.05
N ALA A 95 -16.05 -0.65 -5.13
CA ALA A 95 -16.41 0.75 -5.24
C ALA A 95 -17.93 0.91 -5.16
N THR A 96 -18.38 2.03 -4.59
CA THR A 96 -19.80 2.40 -4.67
C THR A 96 -20.15 2.71 -6.11
N GLU A 97 -21.43 2.58 -6.47
CA GLU A 97 -21.89 2.96 -7.81
C GLU A 97 -21.60 4.43 -8.12
N GLU A 98 -21.75 5.29 -7.12
CA GLU A 98 -21.44 6.71 -7.26
C GLU A 98 -19.98 6.94 -7.63
N SER A 99 -19.04 6.32 -6.90
CA SER A 99 -17.61 6.43 -7.17
C SER A 99 -17.25 5.88 -8.54
N TYR A 100 -17.81 4.73 -8.90
CA TYR A 100 -17.61 4.12 -10.21
C TYR A 100 -18.13 5.02 -11.33
N ASN A 101 -19.34 5.56 -11.16
CA ASN A 101 -19.97 6.41 -12.16
C ASN A 101 -19.26 7.75 -12.36
N SER A 102 -18.45 8.15 -11.38
CA SER A 102 -17.62 9.37 -11.45
C SER A 102 -16.37 9.18 -12.31
N LEU A 103 -16.04 7.96 -12.70
CA LEU A 103 -14.90 7.68 -13.57
C LEU A 103 -15.17 8.23 -14.98
N HIS A 104 -14.09 8.63 -15.68
CA HIS A 104 -14.18 8.91 -17.11
C HIS A 104 -14.66 7.68 -17.87
N SER A 105 -15.36 7.89 -18.97
CA SER A 105 -15.96 6.81 -19.75
C SER A 105 -14.94 5.73 -20.16
N CYS A 106 -13.71 6.12 -20.47
CA CYS A 106 -12.65 5.17 -20.83
C CYS A 106 -12.17 4.33 -19.64
N CYS A 107 -12.43 4.76 -18.41
CA CYS A 107 -12.07 4.05 -17.19
C CYS A 107 -13.22 3.21 -16.60
N LYS A 108 -14.39 3.26 -17.21
CA LYS A 108 -15.53 2.43 -16.77
C LYS A 108 -15.36 1.01 -17.26
N TYR A 109 -14.63 0.24 -16.46
CA TYR A 109 -14.39 -1.17 -16.70
C TYR A 109 -15.66 -1.98 -16.48
N GLN A 110 -15.73 -3.18 -17.05
CA GLN A 110 -16.85 -4.09 -16.84
C GLN A 110 -16.76 -4.68 -15.44
N ARG A 111 -17.74 -4.34 -14.60
CA ARG A 111 -17.76 -4.81 -13.21
C ARG A 111 -18.21 -6.26 -13.15
N LYS A 112 -17.57 -7.02 -12.26
CA LYS A 112 -17.99 -8.40 -11.96
C LYS A 112 -19.14 -8.38 -10.94
N PRO A 113 -20.09 -9.31 -11.07
CA PRO A 113 -21.17 -9.43 -10.07
C PRO A 113 -20.70 -9.83 -8.68
#